data_599de18a8ac98d66620ca1253ba7814a
#
_entry.id   599de18a8ac98d66620ca1253ba7814a
#
_cell.length_a   1.000
_cell.length_b   1.000
_cell.length_c   1.000
_cell.angle_alpha   90.00
_cell.angle_beta   90.00
_cell.angle_gamma   90.00
#
_symmetry.space_group_name_H-M   'P 1'
#
loop_
_entity.id
_entity.type
_entity.pdbx_description
1 polymer ?
#
loop_
_entity_poly.entity_id
_entity_poly.type
_entity_poly.pdbx_seq_one_letter_code
_entity_poly.pdbx_strand_id
1 'polypeptide(L)'
;PMVNVGTSNATVNVVPVDFLTKAMATISTQDDVEGKVFQLADPNPMQASDIMGLVVETMDRAPIIGSVPSNWMEALLRVKPIERLGGIQRQAIGYFNHSISYDVQNTMKALDGTGVRCPELVSYLPTLIEYSRQNQHIFMKVQ
;
A
#
# COMPACT_ATOMS: atom_id res chain seq x y z
N PRO A 1 -8.13 18.54 -8.14
CA PRO A 1 -6.94 18.59 -7.29
C PRO A 1 -7.06 17.53 -6.20
N MET A 2 -6.01 16.75 -6.02
CA MET A 2 -5.91 15.81 -4.91
C MET A 2 -5.20 16.49 -3.75
N VAL A 3 -5.57 16.15 -2.53
CA VAL A 3 -4.97 16.69 -1.30
C VAL A 3 -4.29 15.53 -0.58
N ASN A 4 -3.04 15.73 -0.14
CA ASN A 4 -2.35 14.74 0.68
C ASN A 4 -2.94 14.74 2.09
N VAL A 5 -3.27 13.57 2.61
CA VAL A 5 -3.87 13.39 3.93
C VAL A 5 -2.84 12.82 4.88
N GLY A 6 -2.50 13.61 5.89
CA GLY A 6 -1.61 13.20 6.97
C GLY A 6 -0.22 13.85 6.90
N THR A 7 0.32 14.12 8.07
CA THR A 7 1.70 14.57 8.30
C THR A 7 2.61 13.38 8.65
N SER A 8 2.11 12.17 8.48
CA SER A 8 2.74 11.00 9.04
C SER A 8 3.83 10.45 8.11
N ASN A 9 4.96 10.13 8.69
CA ASN A 9 5.95 9.22 8.12
C ASN A 9 5.43 7.77 8.09
N ALA A 10 4.09 7.57 8.00
CA ALA A 10 3.49 6.26 7.96
C ALA A 10 3.88 5.56 6.67
N THR A 11 4.41 4.37 6.81
CA THR A 11 4.72 3.49 5.69
C THR A 11 3.53 2.58 5.39
N VAL A 12 3.30 2.32 4.11
CA VAL A 12 2.25 1.40 3.64
C VAL A 12 2.92 0.16 3.08
N ASN A 13 2.68 -0.97 3.72
CA ASN A 13 3.25 -2.24 3.28
C ASN A 13 2.28 -2.93 2.31
N VAL A 14 2.68 -3.01 1.05
CA VAL A 14 1.91 -3.65 -0.02
C VAL A 14 2.78 -4.66 -0.72
N VAL A 15 2.28 -5.87 -0.86
CA VAL A 15 3.00 -6.95 -1.54
C VAL A 15 2.10 -7.61 -2.58
N PRO A 16 2.62 -7.96 -3.77
CA PRO A 16 1.83 -8.63 -4.79
C PRO A 16 1.61 -10.11 -4.44
N VAL A 17 0.46 -10.64 -4.84
CA VAL A 17 0.03 -12.02 -4.54
C VAL A 17 0.96 -13.07 -5.11
N ASP A 18 1.58 -12.82 -6.25
CA ASP A 18 2.54 -13.72 -6.88
C ASP A 18 3.85 -13.84 -6.08
N PHE A 19 4.29 -12.77 -5.43
CA PHE A 19 5.37 -12.84 -4.45
C PHE A 19 4.94 -13.70 -3.24
N LEU A 20 3.76 -13.47 -2.69
CA LEU A 20 3.26 -14.22 -1.53
C LEU A 20 3.22 -15.73 -1.84
N THR A 21 2.64 -16.11 -2.97
CA THR A 21 2.51 -17.52 -3.35
C THR A 21 3.85 -18.19 -3.59
N LYS A 22 4.79 -17.53 -4.26
CA LYS A 22 6.15 -18.04 -4.48
C LYS A 22 6.92 -18.16 -3.17
N ALA A 23 6.86 -17.13 -2.31
CA ALA A 23 7.54 -17.12 -1.03
C ALA A 23 7.02 -18.24 -0.12
N MET A 24 5.69 -18.40 0.01
CA MET A 24 5.08 -19.48 0.79
C MET A 24 5.49 -20.85 0.27
N ALA A 25 5.41 -21.09 -1.04
CA ALA A 25 5.80 -22.35 -1.65
C ALA A 25 7.28 -22.66 -1.39
N THR A 26 8.16 -21.68 -1.55
CA THR A 26 9.60 -21.86 -1.33
C THR A 26 9.92 -22.12 0.12
N ILE A 27 9.36 -21.36 1.05
CA ILE A 27 9.64 -21.51 2.50
C ILE A 27 9.09 -22.84 2.99
N SER A 28 7.88 -23.25 2.58
CA SER A 28 7.24 -24.47 3.05
C SER A 28 7.98 -25.77 2.70
N THR A 29 8.90 -25.71 1.74
CA THR A 29 9.70 -26.86 1.31
C THR A 29 11.09 -26.93 1.98
N GLN A 30 11.42 -26.01 2.88
CA GLN A 30 12.70 -25.99 3.59
C GLN A 30 12.62 -26.79 4.91
N ASP A 31 13.72 -27.43 5.28
CA ASP A 31 13.76 -28.30 6.46
C ASP A 31 13.76 -27.55 7.80
N ASP A 32 14.26 -26.30 7.83
CA ASP A 32 14.46 -25.52 9.07
C ASP A 32 13.44 -24.38 9.22
N VAL A 33 12.16 -24.69 9.06
CA VAL A 33 11.07 -23.69 9.16
C VAL A 33 10.12 -23.94 10.33
N GLU A 34 10.16 -25.11 10.90
CA GLU A 34 9.27 -25.50 12.00
C GLU A 34 9.45 -24.60 13.23
N GLY A 35 8.34 -24.14 13.80
CA GLY A 35 8.33 -23.25 14.96
C GLY A 35 8.75 -21.80 14.66
N LYS A 36 9.03 -21.43 13.42
CA LYS A 36 9.40 -20.06 13.03
C LYS A 36 8.20 -19.30 12.44
N VAL A 37 8.20 -17.99 12.63
CA VAL A 37 7.23 -17.08 12.03
C VAL A 37 7.91 -16.34 10.88
N PHE A 38 7.25 -16.30 9.72
CA PHE A 38 7.71 -15.63 8.51
C PHE A 38 6.73 -14.52 8.13
N GLN A 39 7.14 -13.27 8.31
CA GLN A 39 6.35 -12.12 7.89
C GLN A 39 6.60 -11.88 6.39
N LEU A 40 5.59 -12.14 5.56
CA LEU A 40 5.65 -11.90 4.11
C LEU A 40 5.24 -10.46 3.80
N ALA A 41 6.12 -9.54 4.08
CA ALA A 41 5.91 -8.11 3.90
C ALA A 41 7.04 -7.51 3.06
N ASP A 42 6.81 -6.30 2.54
CA ASP A 42 7.84 -5.55 1.83
C ASP A 42 8.94 -5.14 2.83
N PRO A 43 10.20 -5.51 2.60
CA PRO A 43 11.32 -5.12 3.48
C PRO A 43 11.60 -3.61 3.45
N ASN A 44 11.18 -2.92 2.39
CA ASN A 44 11.42 -1.48 2.18
C ASN A 44 10.11 -0.74 1.85
N PRO A 45 9.12 -0.72 2.76
CA PRO A 45 7.83 -0.14 2.48
C PRO A 45 7.93 1.37 2.24
N MET A 46 7.22 1.86 1.23
CA MET A 46 7.19 3.28 0.89
C MET A 46 6.33 4.09 1.86
N GLN A 47 6.65 5.37 2.00
CA GLN A 47 5.79 6.31 2.72
C GLN A 47 4.48 6.55 1.95
N ALA A 48 3.39 6.72 2.67
CA ALA A 48 2.09 6.98 2.07
C ALA A 48 2.08 8.22 1.17
N SER A 49 2.85 9.26 1.53
CA SER A 49 3.04 10.47 0.73
C SER A 49 3.67 10.18 -0.63
N ASP A 50 4.68 9.31 -0.64
CA ASP A 50 5.44 8.99 -1.86
C ASP A 50 4.59 8.14 -2.81
N ILE A 51 3.82 7.19 -2.25
CA ILE A 51 2.86 6.40 -3.03
C ILE A 51 1.81 7.31 -3.68
N MET A 52 1.29 8.28 -2.93
CA MET A 52 0.33 9.24 -3.48
C MET A 52 0.95 10.10 -4.59
N GLY A 53 2.20 10.53 -4.43
CA GLY A 53 2.94 11.25 -5.47
C GLY A 53 3.04 10.43 -6.76
N LEU A 54 3.46 9.18 -6.66
CA LEU A 54 3.56 8.25 -7.79
C LEU A 54 2.21 7.98 -8.47
N VAL A 55 1.14 7.81 -7.68
CA VAL A 55 -0.22 7.63 -8.23
C VAL A 55 -0.64 8.85 -9.05
N VAL A 56 -0.42 10.06 -8.54
CA VAL A 56 -0.77 11.31 -9.23
C VAL A 56 0.04 11.45 -10.52
N GLU A 57 1.34 11.19 -10.47
CA GLU A 57 2.23 11.23 -11.63
C GLU A 57 1.80 10.22 -12.70
N THR A 58 1.57 8.97 -12.30
CA THR A 58 1.15 7.89 -13.22
C THR A 58 -0.24 8.15 -13.85
N MET A 59 -1.11 8.86 -13.13
CA MET A 59 -2.45 9.20 -13.62
C MET A 59 -2.48 10.47 -14.49
N ASP A 60 -1.36 11.12 -14.69
CA ASP A 60 -1.27 12.42 -15.41
C ASP A 60 -2.29 13.45 -14.88
N ARG A 61 -2.45 13.49 -13.57
CA ARG A 61 -3.37 14.42 -12.90
C ARG A 61 -2.62 15.62 -12.35
N ALA A 62 -3.37 16.68 -12.06
CA ALA A 62 -2.82 17.86 -11.43
C ALA A 62 -2.09 17.52 -10.10
N PRO A 63 -0.94 18.15 -9.85
CA PRO A 63 -0.14 17.84 -8.66
C PRO A 63 -0.93 18.05 -7.37
N ILE A 64 -0.51 17.34 -6.33
CA ILE A 64 -1.07 17.48 -4.98
C ILE A 64 -0.79 18.88 -4.46
N ILE A 65 -1.82 19.66 -4.20
CA ILE A 65 -1.69 21.01 -3.65
C ILE A 65 -1.89 20.94 -2.14
N GLY A 66 -0.77 20.93 -1.41
CA GLY A 66 -0.76 21.00 0.06
C GLY A 66 -0.99 19.68 0.78
N SER A 67 -0.67 19.67 2.05
CA SER A 67 -0.93 18.57 2.99
C SER A 67 -1.87 19.07 4.09
N VAL A 68 -2.92 18.31 4.35
CA VAL A 68 -3.87 18.62 5.42
C VAL A 68 -3.64 17.63 6.57
N PRO A 69 -3.46 18.11 7.81
CA PRO A 69 -3.37 17.24 8.97
C PRO A 69 -4.59 16.31 9.06
N SER A 70 -4.35 15.04 9.44
CA SER A 70 -5.39 14.01 9.46
C SER A 70 -6.62 14.38 10.32
N ASN A 71 -6.40 15.06 11.44
CA ASN A 71 -7.48 15.53 12.32
C ASN A 71 -8.42 16.55 11.63
N TRP A 72 -7.88 17.41 10.78
CA TRP A 72 -8.67 18.36 9.99
C TRP A 72 -9.42 17.65 8.86
N MET A 73 -8.80 16.64 8.24
CA MET A 73 -9.45 15.84 7.23
C MET A 73 -10.60 15.02 7.79
N GLU A 74 -10.44 14.42 8.97
CA GLU A 74 -11.54 13.74 9.66
C GLU A 74 -12.72 14.68 9.93
N ALA A 75 -12.44 15.92 10.32
CA ALA A 75 -13.47 16.94 10.55
C ALA A 75 -14.17 17.34 9.25
N LEU A 76 -13.41 17.51 8.16
CA LEU A 76 -13.94 17.84 6.83
C LEU A 76 -14.80 16.69 6.25
N LEU A 77 -14.38 15.44 6.43
CA LEU A 77 -15.12 14.27 5.93
C LEU A 77 -16.36 13.91 6.77
N ARG A 78 -16.58 14.58 7.93
CA ARG A 78 -17.86 14.52 8.63
C ARG A 78 -19.01 15.15 7.84
N VAL A 79 -18.69 15.98 6.87
CA VAL A 79 -19.65 16.60 5.97
C VAL A 79 -19.86 15.66 4.76
N LYS A 80 -20.96 14.92 4.74
CA LYS A 80 -21.31 13.91 3.70
C LYS A 80 -21.02 14.29 2.24
N PRO A 81 -21.25 15.54 1.76
CA PRO A 81 -20.93 15.91 0.39
C PRO A 81 -19.44 15.91 0.09
N ILE A 82 -18.55 16.14 1.06
CA ILE A 82 -17.11 16.16 0.87
C ILE A 82 -16.55 14.74 0.76
N GLU A 83 -17.08 13.79 1.53
CA GLU A 83 -16.76 12.36 1.43
C GLU A 83 -17.04 11.83 0.02
N ARG A 84 -18.19 12.20 -0.57
CA ARG A 84 -18.56 11.80 -1.96
C ARG A 84 -17.67 12.43 -3.04
N LEU A 85 -17.22 13.65 -2.85
CA LEU A 85 -16.35 14.36 -3.80
C LEU A 85 -14.90 13.88 -3.74
N GLY A 86 -14.43 13.46 -2.56
CA GLY A 86 -13.04 13.04 -2.33
C GLY A 86 -12.76 11.59 -2.69
N GLY A 87 -13.78 10.73 -2.78
CA GLY A 87 -13.61 9.28 -3.06
C GLY A 87 -12.83 8.52 -1.98
N ILE A 88 -12.52 9.16 -0.86
CA ILE A 88 -11.74 8.56 0.24
C ILE A 88 -12.74 8.11 1.32
N GLN A 89 -12.73 6.81 1.60
CA GLN A 89 -13.52 6.27 2.70
C GLN A 89 -12.89 6.69 4.04
N ARG A 90 -13.73 7.20 4.93
CA ARG A 90 -13.32 7.67 6.27
C ARG A 90 -12.53 6.63 7.06
N GLN A 91 -12.91 5.37 6.93
CA GLN A 91 -12.24 4.24 7.59
C GLN A 91 -10.79 4.05 7.12
N ALA A 92 -10.46 4.44 5.89
CA ALA A 92 -9.12 4.32 5.33
C ALA A 92 -8.13 5.31 5.96
N ILE A 93 -8.60 6.47 6.47
CA ILE A 93 -7.73 7.51 7.05
C ILE A 93 -6.98 6.99 8.28
N GLY A 94 -7.63 6.15 9.09
CA GLY A 94 -7.00 5.55 10.27
C GLY A 94 -5.73 4.76 9.93
N TYR A 95 -5.69 4.09 8.79
CA TYR A 95 -4.53 3.30 8.36
C TYR A 95 -3.32 4.16 8.00
N PHE A 96 -3.52 5.38 7.53
CA PHE A 96 -2.41 6.30 7.19
C PHE A 96 -1.73 6.92 8.40
N ASN A 97 -2.28 6.73 9.60
CA ASN A 97 -1.71 7.25 10.85
C ASN A 97 -0.95 6.21 11.68
N HIS A 98 -1.01 4.94 11.29
CA HIS A 98 -0.33 3.87 11.99
C HIS A 98 1.02 3.55 11.34
N SER A 99 2.11 3.83 12.06
CA SER A 99 3.45 3.37 11.68
C SER A 99 3.64 1.94 12.20
N ILE A 100 3.41 0.95 11.33
CA ILE A 100 3.63 -0.46 11.64
C ILE A 100 4.87 -0.90 10.87
N SER A 101 5.84 -1.47 11.59
CA SER A 101 7.01 -2.11 11.02
C SER A 101 6.90 -3.64 11.19
N TYR A 102 7.15 -4.36 10.12
CA TYR A 102 7.16 -5.83 10.12
C TYR A 102 8.59 -6.34 10.19
N ASP A 103 8.86 -7.28 11.10
CA ASP A 103 10.14 -7.99 11.11
C ASP A 103 10.15 -9.07 10.03
N VAL A 104 10.86 -8.80 8.96
CA VAL A 104 10.98 -9.70 7.80
C VAL A 104 12.28 -10.51 7.79
N GLN A 105 13.07 -10.49 8.86
CA GLN A 105 14.41 -11.12 8.89
C GLN A 105 14.36 -12.62 8.61
N ASN A 106 13.41 -13.33 9.19
CA ASN A 106 13.24 -14.77 8.94
C ASN A 106 12.90 -15.04 7.47
N THR A 107 12.00 -14.23 6.90
CA THR A 107 11.62 -14.34 5.49
C THR A 107 12.81 -14.05 4.57
N MET A 108 13.54 -12.99 4.83
CA MET A 108 14.72 -12.62 4.05
C MET A 108 15.77 -13.72 4.05
N LYS A 109 16.06 -14.31 5.21
CA LYS A 109 17.01 -15.42 5.34
C LYS A 109 16.53 -16.68 4.60
N ALA A 110 15.25 -17.02 4.72
CA ALA A 110 14.70 -18.20 4.06
C ALA A 110 14.64 -18.07 2.54
N LEU A 111 14.49 -16.86 2.02
CA LEU A 111 14.45 -16.60 0.58
C LEU A 111 15.82 -16.29 -0.03
N ASP A 112 16.87 -16.16 0.79
CA ASP A 112 18.21 -15.90 0.29
C ASP A 112 18.70 -17.02 -0.64
N GLY A 113 19.28 -16.65 -1.77
CA GLY A 113 19.75 -17.58 -2.80
C GLY A 113 18.66 -18.28 -3.62
N THR A 114 17.36 -18.13 -3.28
CA THR A 114 16.25 -18.82 -3.99
C THR A 114 15.80 -18.11 -5.27
N GLY A 115 16.19 -16.85 -5.45
CA GLY A 115 15.70 -16.00 -6.55
C GLY A 115 14.31 -15.40 -6.31
N VAL A 116 13.63 -15.75 -5.21
CA VAL A 116 12.33 -15.17 -4.85
C VAL A 116 12.57 -13.88 -4.06
N ARG A 117 12.08 -12.76 -4.58
CA ARG A 117 12.23 -11.43 -3.96
C ARG A 117 10.90 -10.68 -4.01
N CYS A 118 10.64 -9.87 -2.98
CA CYS A 118 9.56 -8.91 -3.03
C CYS A 118 9.90 -7.82 -4.06
N PRO A 119 9.08 -7.61 -5.09
CA PRO A 119 9.32 -6.53 -6.04
C PRO A 119 9.02 -5.17 -5.38
N GLU A 120 9.75 -4.15 -5.76
CA GLU A 120 9.49 -2.79 -5.32
C GLU A 120 8.14 -2.29 -5.85
N LEU A 121 7.37 -1.59 -5.02
CA LEU A 121 6.04 -1.08 -5.38
C LEU A 121 6.05 -0.25 -6.67
N VAL A 122 7.10 0.54 -6.88
CA VAL A 122 7.27 1.38 -8.09
C VAL A 122 7.22 0.55 -9.37
N SER A 123 7.72 -0.69 -9.33
CA SER A 123 7.80 -1.54 -10.53
C SER A 123 6.44 -2.06 -11.03
N TYR A 124 5.46 -2.22 -10.15
CA TYR A 124 4.14 -2.77 -10.49
C TYR A 124 2.96 -1.82 -10.27
N LEU A 125 3.18 -0.68 -9.60
CA LEU A 125 2.13 0.32 -9.36
C LEU A 125 1.47 0.82 -10.65
N PRO A 126 2.21 1.12 -11.74
CA PRO A 126 1.59 1.52 -13.00
C PRO A 126 0.60 0.48 -13.55
N THR A 127 0.93 -0.80 -13.43
CA THR A 127 0.04 -1.90 -13.84
C THR A 127 -1.25 -1.93 -13.01
N LEU A 128 -1.16 -1.71 -11.70
CA LEU A 128 -2.33 -1.65 -10.82
C LEU A 128 -3.24 -0.46 -11.17
N ILE A 129 -2.64 0.69 -11.44
CA ILE A 129 -3.38 1.89 -11.83
C ILE A 129 -4.10 1.68 -13.16
N GLU A 130 -3.41 1.13 -14.16
CA GLU A 130 -4.01 0.85 -15.46
C GLU A 130 -5.14 -0.19 -15.35
N TYR A 131 -4.94 -1.25 -14.59
CA TYR A 131 -6.00 -2.23 -14.31
C TYR A 131 -7.22 -1.58 -13.66
N SER A 132 -7.00 -0.70 -12.67
CA SER A 132 -8.08 0.04 -12.01
C SER A 132 -8.84 0.94 -12.97
N ARG A 133 -8.16 1.60 -13.91
CA ARG A 133 -8.78 2.44 -14.93
C ARG A 133 -9.66 1.64 -15.89
N GLN A 134 -9.20 0.47 -16.32
CA GLN A 134 -9.93 -0.41 -17.22
C GLN A 134 -11.12 -1.11 -16.55
N ASN A 135 -11.07 -1.29 -15.23
CA ASN A 135 -12.04 -2.08 -14.46
C ASN A 135 -12.80 -1.24 -13.41
N GLN A 136 -13.12 0.00 -13.69
CA GLN A 136 -13.81 0.90 -12.76
C GLN A 136 -15.11 0.33 -12.21
N HIS A 137 -15.81 -0.50 -12.99
CA HIS A 137 -17.06 -1.14 -12.59
C HIS A 137 -16.92 -2.09 -11.38
N ILE A 138 -15.71 -2.64 -11.14
CA ILE A 138 -15.43 -3.50 -9.98
C ILE A 138 -15.43 -2.68 -8.71
N PHE A 139 -14.88 -1.46 -8.76
CA PHE A 139 -14.72 -0.58 -7.61
C PHE A 139 -15.99 0.23 -7.28
N MET A 140 -16.90 0.39 -8.24
CA MET A 140 -18.16 1.12 -8.02
C MET A 140 -19.26 0.27 -7.35
N LYS A 141 -19.10 -1.04 -7.23
CA LYS A 141 -20.08 -1.95 -6.61
C LYS A 141 -19.99 -2.07 -5.10
N VAL A 142 -19.03 -1.40 -4.46
CA VAL A 142 -18.86 -1.39 -3.00
C VAL A 142 -19.45 -0.11 -2.43
N GLN A 143 -20.77 0.06 -2.63
CA GLN A 143 -21.57 1.08 -1.94
C GLN A 143 -22.68 0.40 -1.15
#